data_174667ce3aaf1cc310371e8eb3f8fc10
#
_entry.id   174667ce3aaf1cc310371e8eb3f8fc10
#
_cell.length_a   1.000
_cell.length_b   1.000
_cell.length_c   1.000
_cell.angle_alpha   90.00
_cell.angle_beta   90.00
_cell.angle_gamma   90.00
#
_symmetry.space_group_name_H-M   'P 1'
#
loop_
_entity.id
_entity.type
_entity.pdbx_description
1 polymer ?
#
loop_
_entity_poly.entity_id
_entity_poly.type
_entity_poly.pdbx_seq_one_letter_code
_entity_poly.pdbx_strand_id
1 'polypeptide(L)'
;MSKLLISTCTLVLLLSGCANTPASKQAAASNCNVPTSKEESVTLDLIEQQVSEKQYYSALAYLEKAPDSSPRVLRLRAEAQRNTGMLDEAYTSYRNLSLTCMAAFGHAGMAKILATRGDIPQAHQQMLKARRLAPSNADIRNDYGFILLAHKNFKGAQREFMTALQLQPGHPVAIRNMVMSLILDGDSRTALRMAKNNGIPSQEFRELLSQANAFKQPTIAGSNVIKQGAPL
;
A
#
# COMPACT_ATOMS: atom_id res chain seq x y z
N MET A 1 60.75 47.45 36.99
CA MET A 1 59.88 48.30 36.10
C MET A 1 59.66 47.45 34.84
N SER A 2 58.59 46.69 34.76
CA SER A 2 58.28 45.87 33.58
C SER A 2 56.78 46.05 33.27
N LYS A 3 56.51 46.64 32.12
CA LYS A 3 55.16 46.90 31.65
C LYS A 3 54.59 45.64 31.02
N LEU A 4 53.49 45.15 31.57
CA LEU A 4 52.71 44.04 31.05
C LEU A 4 51.81 44.60 29.93
N LEU A 5 52.00 44.13 28.72
CA LEU A 5 51.11 44.40 27.59
C LEU A 5 50.07 43.27 27.52
N ILE A 6 48.85 43.58 27.84
CA ILE A 6 47.71 42.70 27.68
C ILE A 6 47.24 42.76 26.23
N SER A 7 47.47 41.72 25.46
CA SER A 7 46.94 41.57 24.09
C SER A 7 45.53 40.99 24.17
N THR A 8 44.55 41.82 23.89
CA THR A 8 43.15 41.43 23.74
C THR A 8 42.93 40.73 22.38
N CYS A 9 42.81 39.42 22.40
CA CYS A 9 42.42 38.64 21.23
C CYS A 9 40.90 38.71 21.03
N THR A 10 40.49 39.53 20.10
CA THR A 10 39.09 39.65 19.67
C THR A 10 38.72 38.45 18.82
N LEU A 11 37.94 37.52 19.39
CA LEU A 11 37.37 36.34 18.69
C LEU A 11 36.17 36.80 17.85
N VAL A 12 36.38 36.96 16.56
CA VAL A 12 35.30 37.25 15.58
C VAL A 12 34.63 35.95 15.27
N LEU A 13 33.44 35.71 15.83
CA LEU A 13 32.52 34.67 15.46
C LEU A 13 31.86 35.01 14.11
N LEU A 14 32.36 34.43 13.04
CA LEU A 14 31.71 34.43 11.74
C LEU A 14 30.54 33.43 11.77
N LEU A 15 29.37 33.92 12.09
CA LEU A 15 28.09 33.21 11.81
C LEU A 15 27.78 33.36 10.33
N SER A 16 28.37 32.52 9.51
CA SER A 16 28.04 32.42 8.10
C SER A 16 27.07 31.27 7.82
N GLY A 17 25.89 31.69 7.41
CA GLY A 17 25.21 31.00 6.33
C GLY A 17 24.34 29.83 6.71
N CYS A 18 23.08 30.15 7.03
CA CYS A 18 21.99 29.22 6.66
C CYS A 18 22.07 29.00 5.14
N ALA A 19 22.61 27.84 4.74
CA ALA A 19 22.46 27.38 3.38
C ALA A 19 20.96 27.28 3.08
N ASN A 20 20.46 28.12 2.18
CA ASN A 20 19.19 27.92 1.53
C ASN A 20 19.25 26.56 0.79
N THR A 21 18.89 25.48 1.47
CA THR A 21 18.48 24.26 0.76
C THR A 21 17.31 24.66 -0.13
N PRO A 22 17.38 24.40 -1.44
CA PRO A 22 16.22 24.63 -2.30
C PRO A 22 15.08 23.83 -1.69
N ALA A 23 14.01 24.53 -1.31
CA ALA A 23 12.77 23.90 -0.89
C ALA A 23 12.43 22.86 -1.96
N SER A 24 12.61 21.58 -1.64
CA SER A 24 12.05 20.52 -2.44
C SER A 24 10.61 20.96 -2.67
N LYS A 25 10.18 21.02 -3.92
CA LYS A 25 8.79 21.24 -4.27
C LYS A 25 7.99 20.14 -3.54
N GLN A 26 7.60 20.42 -2.31
CA GLN A 26 6.52 19.69 -1.68
C GLN A 26 5.37 19.87 -2.64
N ALA A 27 5.07 18.80 -3.36
CA ALA A 27 3.86 18.72 -4.17
C ALA A 27 2.77 19.23 -3.25
N ALA A 28 2.12 20.32 -3.67
CA ALA A 28 1.10 20.97 -2.89
C ALA A 28 0.18 19.86 -2.40
N ALA A 29 0.14 19.64 -1.09
CA ALA A 29 -0.77 18.70 -0.48
C ALA A 29 -2.15 19.22 -0.87
N SER A 30 -2.69 18.68 -1.96
CA SER A 30 -4.02 19.01 -2.40
C SER A 30 -4.93 18.70 -1.22
N ASN A 31 -5.63 19.72 -0.79
CA ASN A 31 -6.33 19.79 0.47
C ASN A 31 -7.29 18.60 0.57
N CYS A 32 -7.02 17.62 1.43
CA CYS A 32 -7.99 16.55 1.70
C CYS A 32 -9.25 17.08 2.40
N ASN A 33 -9.20 18.31 2.89
CA ASN A 33 -10.34 19.05 3.44
C ASN A 33 -11.00 19.91 2.34
N VAL A 34 -11.37 19.29 1.21
CA VAL A 34 -12.30 19.95 0.30
C VAL A 34 -13.63 20.01 1.06
N PRO A 35 -14.19 21.21 1.32
CA PRO A 35 -15.49 21.30 1.95
C PRO A 35 -16.51 20.60 1.05
N THR A 36 -17.00 19.47 1.47
CA THR A 36 -18.12 18.76 0.84
C THR A 36 -19.41 19.24 1.49
N SER A 37 -20.48 19.40 0.71
CA SER A 37 -21.78 19.62 1.32
C SER A 37 -22.17 18.41 2.18
N LYS A 38 -23.10 18.61 3.10
CA LYS A 38 -23.57 17.50 3.96
C LYS A 38 -24.16 16.37 3.11
N GLU A 39 -24.91 16.72 2.06
CA GLU A 39 -25.51 15.77 1.12
C GLU A 39 -24.45 14.99 0.33
N GLU A 40 -23.39 15.68 -0.13
CA GLU A 40 -22.28 15.04 -0.83
C GLU A 40 -21.52 14.06 0.09
N SER A 41 -21.30 14.44 1.35
CA SER A 41 -20.67 13.57 2.33
C SER A 41 -21.45 12.28 2.58
N VAL A 42 -22.77 12.40 2.79
CA VAL A 42 -23.67 11.25 2.97
C VAL A 42 -23.68 10.35 1.73
N THR A 43 -23.72 10.94 0.54
CA THR A 43 -23.67 10.18 -0.71
C THR A 43 -22.35 9.41 -0.84
N LEU A 44 -21.22 10.03 -0.50
CA LEU A 44 -19.91 9.36 -0.54
C LEU A 44 -19.80 8.26 0.52
N ASP A 45 -20.41 8.42 1.70
CA ASP A 45 -20.47 7.37 2.73
C ASP A 45 -21.24 6.14 2.23
N LEU A 46 -22.37 6.37 1.55
CA LEU A 46 -23.15 5.29 0.92
C LEU A 46 -22.35 4.57 -0.18
N ILE A 47 -21.66 5.31 -1.04
CA ILE A 47 -20.82 4.73 -2.09
C ILE A 47 -19.66 3.92 -1.45
N GLU A 48 -19.06 4.41 -0.39
CA GLU A 48 -18.00 3.69 0.33
C GLU A 48 -18.52 2.38 0.93
N GLN A 49 -19.74 2.39 1.48
CA GLN A 49 -20.41 1.17 1.92
C GLN A 49 -20.60 0.19 0.76
N GLN A 50 -21.11 0.62 -0.39
CA GLN A 50 -21.28 -0.23 -1.58
C GLN A 50 -19.94 -0.84 -2.03
N VAL A 51 -18.84 -0.06 -2.04
CA VAL A 51 -17.51 -0.57 -2.37
C VAL A 51 -17.06 -1.63 -1.34
N SER A 52 -17.31 -1.40 -0.05
CA SER A 52 -16.97 -2.35 1.02
C SER A 52 -17.77 -3.66 0.91
N GLU A 53 -19.01 -3.58 0.47
CA GLU A 53 -19.91 -4.71 0.19
C GLU A 53 -19.68 -5.35 -1.20
N LYS A 54 -18.63 -4.91 -1.93
CA LYS A 54 -18.26 -5.38 -3.27
C LYS A 54 -19.31 -5.10 -4.35
N GLN A 55 -20.20 -4.15 -4.14
CA GLN A 55 -21.21 -3.71 -5.11
C GLN A 55 -20.63 -2.68 -6.09
N TYR A 56 -19.53 -3.06 -6.76
CA TYR A 56 -18.69 -2.13 -7.53
C TYR A 56 -19.40 -1.47 -8.70
N TYR A 57 -20.27 -2.18 -9.43
CA TYR A 57 -21.04 -1.60 -10.55
C TYR A 57 -22.02 -0.56 -10.08
N SER A 58 -22.71 -0.80 -8.95
CA SER A 58 -23.58 0.19 -8.32
C SER A 58 -22.80 1.44 -7.90
N ALA A 59 -21.65 1.24 -7.22
CA ALA A 59 -20.79 2.34 -6.83
C ALA A 59 -20.33 3.18 -8.05
N LEU A 60 -19.94 2.55 -9.16
CA LEU A 60 -19.53 3.24 -10.39
C LEU A 60 -20.64 4.10 -10.95
N ALA A 61 -21.88 3.61 -10.98
CA ALA A 61 -23.02 4.37 -11.50
C ALA A 61 -23.28 5.67 -10.69
N TYR A 62 -23.11 5.63 -9.37
CA TYR A 62 -23.19 6.84 -8.55
C TYR A 62 -21.97 7.76 -8.74
N LEU A 63 -20.78 7.20 -8.90
CA LEU A 63 -19.54 7.95 -9.08
C LEU A 63 -19.45 8.65 -10.45
N GLU A 64 -20.22 8.21 -11.45
CA GLU A 64 -20.22 8.82 -12.79
C GLU A 64 -20.59 10.32 -12.75
N LYS A 65 -21.47 10.71 -11.82
CA LYS A 65 -21.93 12.09 -11.64
C LYS A 65 -21.09 12.88 -10.62
N ALA A 66 -20.15 12.23 -9.94
CA ALA A 66 -19.35 12.85 -8.90
C ALA A 66 -18.12 13.57 -9.50
N PRO A 67 -17.72 14.76 -8.96
CA PRO A 67 -16.60 15.52 -9.48
C PRO A 67 -15.26 14.83 -9.25
N ASP A 68 -14.39 14.80 -10.25
CA ASP A 68 -13.04 14.23 -10.17
C ASP A 68 -12.07 15.03 -9.27
N SER A 69 -12.49 16.17 -8.78
CA SER A 69 -11.68 17.03 -7.90
C SER A 69 -11.53 16.48 -6.48
N SER A 70 -12.41 15.57 -6.05
CA SER A 70 -12.37 14.97 -4.72
C SER A 70 -11.44 13.75 -4.68
N PRO A 71 -10.38 13.77 -3.85
CA PRO A 71 -9.52 12.58 -3.66
C PRO A 71 -10.29 11.34 -3.20
N ARG A 72 -11.37 11.51 -2.41
CA ARG A 72 -12.23 10.42 -1.97
C ARG A 72 -12.98 9.79 -3.14
N VAL A 73 -13.53 10.61 -4.04
CA VAL A 73 -14.17 10.14 -5.28
C VAL A 73 -13.19 9.39 -6.16
N LEU A 74 -11.99 9.95 -6.38
CA LEU A 74 -10.94 9.27 -7.16
C LEU A 74 -10.56 7.92 -6.57
N ARG A 75 -10.44 7.81 -5.25
CA ARG A 75 -10.13 6.55 -4.56
C ARG A 75 -11.22 5.51 -4.77
N LEU A 76 -12.47 5.86 -4.51
CA LEU A 76 -13.62 4.95 -4.64
C LEU A 76 -13.80 4.49 -6.09
N ARG A 77 -13.69 5.43 -7.06
CA ARG A 77 -13.77 5.12 -8.49
C ARG A 77 -12.66 4.17 -8.92
N ALA A 78 -11.41 4.46 -8.57
CA ALA A 78 -10.28 3.64 -8.92
C ALA A 78 -10.39 2.21 -8.35
N GLU A 79 -10.88 2.09 -7.11
CA GLU A 79 -11.10 0.80 -6.47
C GLU A 79 -12.22 0.00 -7.15
N ALA A 80 -13.35 0.63 -7.44
CA ALA A 80 -14.46 -0.02 -8.13
C ALA A 80 -14.07 -0.43 -9.57
N GLN A 81 -13.38 0.45 -10.32
CA GLN A 81 -12.85 0.14 -11.66
C GLN A 81 -11.88 -1.05 -11.62
N ARG A 82 -10.95 -1.08 -10.67
CA ARG A 82 -10.01 -2.20 -10.54
C ARG A 82 -10.74 -3.53 -10.29
N ASN A 83 -11.74 -3.52 -9.41
CA ASN A 83 -12.46 -4.74 -9.04
C ASN A 83 -13.48 -5.19 -10.12
N THR A 84 -13.85 -4.32 -11.04
CA THR A 84 -14.68 -4.66 -12.24
C THR A 84 -13.84 -5.02 -13.47
N GLY A 85 -12.49 -5.02 -13.34
CA GLY A 85 -11.59 -5.37 -14.44
C GLY A 85 -11.25 -4.23 -15.39
N MET A 86 -11.74 -3.01 -15.15
CA MET A 86 -11.43 -1.80 -15.92
C MET A 86 -10.04 -1.28 -15.52
N LEU A 87 -8.99 -2.07 -15.85
CA LEU A 87 -7.66 -1.87 -15.29
C LEU A 87 -6.94 -0.62 -15.83
N ASP A 88 -7.21 -0.18 -17.05
CA ASP A 88 -6.58 1.01 -17.64
C ASP A 88 -7.18 2.29 -17.06
N GLU A 89 -8.49 2.33 -16.91
CA GLU A 89 -9.22 3.41 -16.26
C GLU A 89 -8.83 3.50 -14.78
N ALA A 90 -8.79 2.36 -14.10
CA ALA A 90 -8.34 2.28 -12.71
C ALA A 90 -6.92 2.80 -12.53
N TYR A 91 -5.99 2.42 -13.42
CA TYR A 91 -4.62 2.91 -13.38
C TYR A 91 -4.55 4.42 -13.52
N THR A 92 -5.34 4.99 -14.44
CA THR A 92 -5.44 6.44 -14.64
C THR A 92 -6.01 7.14 -13.41
N SER A 93 -7.08 6.61 -12.83
CA SER A 93 -7.69 7.13 -11.60
C SER A 93 -6.72 7.07 -10.41
N TYR A 94 -5.99 5.96 -10.22
CA TYR A 94 -4.97 5.85 -9.19
C TYR A 94 -3.77 6.78 -9.44
N ARG A 95 -3.37 6.99 -10.70
CA ARG A 95 -2.32 7.95 -11.04
C ARG A 95 -2.75 9.38 -10.66
N ASN A 96 -3.98 9.77 -10.95
CA ASN A 96 -4.50 11.07 -10.54
C ASN A 96 -4.56 11.18 -9.01
N LEU A 97 -5.01 10.12 -8.32
CA LEU A 97 -5.01 10.04 -6.86
C LEU A 97 -3.60 10.20 -6.26
N SER A 98 -2.56 9.68 -6.94
CA SER A 98 -1.17 9.78 -6.47
C SER A 98 -0.62 11.21 -6.46
N LEU A 99 -1.31 12.16 -7.07
CA LEU A 99 -0.99 13.58 -7.09
C LEU A 99 -1.72 14.37 -5.99
N THR A 100 -2.50 13.69 -5.17
CA THR A 100 -3.30 14.28 -4.09
C THR A 100 -2.74 13.94 -2.71
N CYS A 101 -3.39 14.43 -1.67
CA CYS A 101 -3.10 14.05 -0.28
C CYS A 101 -3.28 12.54 0.01
N MET A 102 -4.00 11.81 -0.85
CA MET A 102 -4.16 10.35 -0.81
C MET A 102 -3.13 9.60 -1.67
N ALA A 103 -1.97 10.21 -1.92
CA ALA A 103 -0.92 9.66 -2.78
C ALA A 103 -0.51 8.23 -2.43
N ALA A 104 -0.49 7.88 -1.14
CA ALA A 104 -0.18 6.51 -0.70
C ALA A 104 -1.12 5.47 -1.33
N PHE A 105 -2.42 5.74 -1.32
CA PHE A 105 -3.43 4.85 -1.92
C PHE A 105 -3.34 4.83 -3.45
N GLY A 106 -3.02 5.96 -4.07
CA GLY A 106 -2.76 6.04 -5.50
C GLY A 106 -1.60 5.13 -5.92
N HIS A 107 -0.47 5.23 -5.25
CA HIS A 107 0.68 4.37 -5.51
C HIS A 107 0.39 2.89 -5.20
N ALA A 108 -0.33 2.58 -4.11
CA ALA A 108 -0.72 1.21 -3.78
C ALA A 108 -1.63 0.61 -4.86
N GLY A 109 -2.63 1.36 -5.34
CA GLY A 109 -3.53 0.92 -6.39
C GLY A 109 -2.81 0.67 -7.72
N MET A 110 -1.93 1.58 -8.15
CA MET A 110 -1.08 1.35 -9.33
C MET A 110 -0.23 0.08 -9.19
N ALA A 111 0.36 -0.15 -8.01
CA ALA A 111 1.16 -1.35 -7.74
C ALA A 111 0.33 -2.64 -7.88
N LYS A 112 -0.90 -2.66 -7.36
CA LYS A 112 -1.81 -3.81 -7.50
C LYS A 112 -2.10 -4.12 -8.97
N ILE A 113 -2.38 -3.10 -9.78
CA ILE A 113 -2.63 -3.27 -11.22
C ILE A 113 -1.40 -3.79 -11.94
N LEU A 114 -0.21 -3.22 -11.67
CA LEU A 114 1.05 -3.67 -12.25
C LEU A 114 1.35 -5.13 -11.89
N ALA A 115 1.12 -5.52 -10.63
CA ALA A 115 1.25 -6.91 -10.19
C ALA A 115 0.29 -7.83 -10.94
N THR A 116 -0.97 -7.44 -11.13
CA THR A 116 -1.96 -8.19 -11.92
C THR A 116 -1.51 -8.36 -13.39
N ARG A 117 -0.80 -7.38 -13.93
CA ARG A 117 -0.20 -7.43 -15.29
C ARG A 117 1.11 -8.22 -15.35
N GLY A 118 1.63 -8.67 -14.22
CA GLY A 118 2.90 -9.40 -14.12
C GLY A 118 4.16 -8.52 -14.07
N ASP A 119 4.01 -7.20 -14.06
CA ASP A 119 5.14 -6.28 -13.94
C ASP A 119 5.52 -6.08 -12.46
N ILE A 120 6.10 -7.14 -11.88
CA ILE A 120 6.48 -7.16 -10.47
C ILE A 120 7.55 -6.11 -10.12
N PRO A 121 8.57 -5.83 -10.98
CA PRO A 121 9.54 -4.77 -10.68
C PRO A 121 8.90 -3.39 -10.53
N GLN A 122 8.01 -2.99 -11.43
CA GLN A 122 7.33 -1.71 -11.33
C GLN A 122 6.31 -1.70 -10.18
N ALA A 123 5.58 -2.82 -9.96
CA ALA A 123 4.70 -2.97 -8.80
C ALA A 123 5.45 -2.75 -7.48
N HIS A 124 6.64 -3.33 -7.33
CA HIS A 124 7.49 -3.13 -6.18
C HIS A 124 7.89 -1.66 -5.97
N GLN A 125 8.29 -0.96 -7.03
CA GLN A 125 8.64 0.47 -6.94
C GLN A 125 7.46 1.33 -6.48
N GLN A 126 6.27 1.10 -7.04
CA GLN A 126 5.07 1.85 -6.66
C GLN A 126 4.65 1.53 -5.22
N MET A 127 4.66 0.27 -4.83
CA MET A 127 4.27 -0.12 -3.48
C MET A 127 5.27 0.38 -2.42
N LEU A 128 6.56 0.46 -2.75
CA LEU A 128 7.57 1.06 -1.86
C LEU A 128 7.30 2.55 -1.62
N LYS A 129 6.82 3.30 -2.64
CA LYS A 129 6.38 4.70 -2.47
C LYS A 129 5.17 4.79 -1.56
N ALA A 130 4.16 3.94 -1.76
CA ALA A 130 2.97 3.88 -0.90
C ALA A 130 3.36 3.63 0.56
N ARG A 131 4.19 2.63 0.82
CA ARG A 131 4.69 2.28 2.16
C ARG A 131 5.45 3.43 2.83
N ARG A 132 6.23 4.20 2.07
CA ARG A 132 6.97 5.38 2.61
C ARG A 132 6.03 6.52 2.98
N LEU A 133 4.96 6.71 2.21
CA LEU A 133 3.98 7.78 2.45
C LEU A 133 3.01 7.42 3.59
N ALA A 134 2.70 6.15 3.80
CA ALA A 134 1.82 5.67 4.86
C ALA A 134 2.43 4.49 5.64
N PRO A 135 3.51 4.71 6.41
CA PRO A 135 4.27 3.63 7.06
C PRO A 135 3.49 2.90 8.17
N SER A 136 2.44 3.50 8.71
CA SER A 136 1.58 2.93 9.76
C SER A 136 0.22 2.43 9.24
N ASN A 137 0.02 2.32 7.92
CA ASN A 137 -1.18 1.74 7.37
C ASN A 137 -1.02 0.22 7.22
N ALA A 138 -1.86 -0.55 7.92
CA ALA A 138 -1.76 -2.01 7.97
C ALA A 138 -2.01 -2.66 6.59
N ASP A 139 -2.98 -2.14 5.82
CA ASP A 139 -3.29 -2.67 4.49
C ASP A 139 -2.11 -2.45 3.53
N ILE A 140 -1.52 -1.26 3.52
CA ILE A 140 -0.35 -0.95 2.67
C ILE A 140 0.85 -1.82 3.07
N ARG A 141 1.05 -2.09 4.37
CA ARG A 141 2.07 -3.03 4.83
C ARG A 141 1.81 -4.44 4.34
N ASN A 142 0.57 -4.92 4.46
CA ASN A 142 0.17 -6.21 3.93
C ASN A 142 0.39 -6.30 2.41
N ASP A 143 -0.07 -5.30 1.68
CA ASP A 143 0.05 -5.25 0.21
C ASP A 143 1.53 -5.23 -0.23
N TYR A 144 2.38 -4.50 0.49
CA TYR A 144 3.82 -4.53 0.22
C TYR A 144 4.44 -5.89 0.51
N GLY A 145 4.04 -6.55 1.59
CA GLY A 145 4.43 -7.93 1.89
C GLY A 145 4.05 -8.88 0.74
N PHE A 146 2.85 -8.74 0.18
CA PHE A 146 2.40 -9.54 -0.96
C PHE A 146 3.26 -9.30 -2.23
N ILE A 147 3.59 -8.06 -2.54
CA ILE A 147 4.49 -7.75 -3.66
C ILE A 147 5.89 -8.36 -3.44
N LEU A 148 6.39 -8.36 -2.19
CA LEU A 148 7.65 -9.02 -1.84
C LEU A 148 7.57 -10.54 -2.00
N LEU A 149 6.42 -11.17 -1.70
CA LEU A 149 6.18 -12.59 -2.01
C LEU A 149 6.29 -12.85 -3.52
N ALA A 150 5.61 -12.05 -4.34
CA ALA A 150 5.67 -12.16 -5.79
C ALA A 150 7.11 -11.99 -6.32
N HIS A 151 7.91 -11.17 -5.64
CA HIS A 151 9.35 -11.00 -5.90
C HIS A 151 10.24 -12.08 -5.25
N LYS A 152 9.66 -13.14 -4.69
CA LYS A 152 10.34 -14.26 -3.98
C LYS A 152 11.18 -13.82 -2.77
N ASN A 153 10.94 -12.63 -2.23
CA ASN A 153 11.57 -12.15 -1.00
C ASN A 153 10.73 -12.53 0.22
N PHE A 154 10.71 -13.81 0.56
CA PHE A 154 9.84 -14.36 1.61
C PHE A 154 10.12 -13.75 2.99
N LYS A 155 11.38 -13.57 3.35
CA LYS A 155 11.73 -12.95 4.64
C LYS A 155 11.35 -11.47 4.71
N GLY A 156 11.48 -10.75 3.59
CA GLY A 156 10.98 -9.37 3.48
C GLY A 156 9.47 -9.30 3.66
N ALA A 157 8.75 -10.20 2.99
CA ALA A 157 7.30 -10.32 3.09
C ALA A 157 6.84 -10.59 4.54
N GLN A 158 7.48 -11.55 5.23
CA GLN A 158 7.19 -11.88 6.63
C GLN A 158 7.34 -10.65 7.55
N ARG A 159 8.36 -9.83 7.36
CA ARG A 159 8.52 -8.59 8.16
C ARG A 159 7.38 -7.60 7.93
N GLU A 160 6.94 -7.42 6.68
CA GLU A 160 5.85 -6.49 6.38
C GLU A 160 4.51 -7.02 6.91
N PHE A 161 4.21 -8.32 6.77
CA PHE A 161 3.01 -8.92 7.35
C PHE A 161 3.02 -8.86 8.88
N MET A 162 4.16 -9.09 9.52
CA MET A 162 4.29 -8.93 10.97
C MET A 162 4.00 -7.48 11.39
N THR A 163 4.52 -6.50 10.65
CA THR A 163 4.22 -5.08 10.91
C THR A 163 2.75 -4.78 10.72
N ALA A 164 2.10 -5.33 9.67
CA ALA A 164 0.66 -5.17 9.47
C ALA A 164 -0.14 -5.72 10.66
N LEU A 165 0.24 -6.90 11.17
CA LEU A 165 -0.40 -7.52 12.34
C LEU A 165 -0.13 -6.79 13.66
N GLN A 166 1.02 -6.12 13.79
CA GLN A 166 1.30 -5.24 14.93
C GLN A 166 0.45 -3.96 14.88
N LEU A 167 0.23 -3.41 13.70
CA LEU A 167 -0.60 -2.22 13.49
C LEU A 167 -2.10 -2.54 13.63
N GLN A 168 -2.52 -3.70 13.15
CA GLN A 168 -3.91 -4.18 13.21
C GLN A 168 -3.93 -5.65 13.63
N PRO A 169 -3.99 -5.95 14.93
CA PRO A 169 -4.15 -7.32 15.41
C PRO A 169 -5.41 -7.99 14.82
N GLY A 170 -5.25 -9.23 14.37
CA GLY A 170 -6.36 -9.97 13.77
C GLY A 170 -6.67 -9.63 12.30
N HIS A 171 -5.85 -8.83 11.63
CA HIS A 171 -6.02 -8.52 10.20
C HIS A 171 -6.06 -9.81 9.35
N PRO A 172 -7.24 -10.20 8.80
CA PRO A 172 -7.43 -11.56 8.29
C PRO A 172 -6.58 -11.86 7.05
N VAL A 173 -6.40 -10.87 6.16
CA VAL A 173 -5.57 -11.04 4.96
C VAL A 173 -4.10 -11.15 5.33
N ALA A 174 -3.61 -10.33 6.28
CA ALA A 174 -2.21 -10.39 6.71
C ALA A 174 -1.88 -11.72 7.43
N ILE A 175 -2.83 -12.30 8.18
CA ILE A 175 -2.67 -13.63 8.79
C ILE A 175 -2.49 -14.69 7.70
N ARG A 176 -3.36 -14.74 6.69
CA ARG A 176 -3.28 -15.69 5.57
C ARG A 176 -2.00 -15.54 4.79
N ASN A 177 -1.65 -14.31 4.44
CA ASN A 177 -0.42 -13.99 3.70
C ASN A 177 0.84 -14.35 4.49
N MET A 178 0.84 -14.18 5.82
CA MET A 178 1.93 -14.60 6.67
C MET A 178 2.06 -16.14 6.68
N VAL A 179 0.95 -16.86 6.83
CA VAL A 179 0.94 -18.35 6.75
C VAL A 179 1.47 -18.80 5.39
N MET A 180 1.00 -18.20 4.29
CA MET A 180 1.47 -18.49 2.94
C MET A 180 2.98 -18.25 2.80
N SER A 181 3.47 -17.14 3.33
CA SER A 181 4.90 -16.78 3.27
C SER A 181 5.79 -17.79 4.02
N LEU A 182 5.33 -18.29 5.16
CA LEU A 182 6.02 -19.33 5.93
C LEU A 182 6.08 -20.66 5.18
N ILE A 183 4.98 -21.06 4.51
CA ILE A 183 4.95 -22.27 3.66
C ILE A 183 5.93 -22.12 2.49
N LEU A 184 5.95 -20.96 1.84
CA LEU A 184 6.84 -20.69 0.70
C LEU A 184 8.31 -20.70 1.11
N ASP A 185 8.61 -20.21 2.31
CA ASP A 185 9.95 -20.18 2.90
C ASP A 185 10.40 -21.55 3.47
N GLY A 186 9.48 -22.56 3.48
CA GLY A 186 9.77 -23.93 3.93
C GLY A 186 9.47 -24.19 5.42
N ASP A 187 9.03 -23.19 6.19
CA ASP A 187 8.69 -23.35 7.61
C ASP A 187 7.20 -23.74 7.80
N SER A 188 6.85 -24.92 7.29
CA SER A 188 5.49 -25.45 7.41
C SER A 188 5.06 -25.71 8.86
N ARG A 189 5.99 -25.91 9.79
CA ARG A 189 5.68 -26.13 11.23
C ARG A 189 5.16 -24.83 11.86
N THR A 190 5.85 -23.74 11.65
CA THR A 190 5.41 -22.40 12.14
C THR A 190 4.14 -21.94 11.42
N ALA A 191 4.01 -22.21 10.11
CA ALA A 191 2.80 -21.93 9.34
C ALA A 191 1.58 -22.62 9.95
N LEU A 192 1.66 -23.93 10.24
CA LEU A 192 0.55 -24.70 10.85
C LEU A 192 0.20 -24.17 12.25
N ARG A 193 1.20 -23.86 13.08
CA ARG A 193 0.97 -23.31 14.41
C ARG A 193 0.27 -21.94 14.32
N MET A 194 0.74 -21.06 13.42
CA MET A 194 0.11 -19.75 13.21
C MET A 194 -1.32 -19.87 12.71
N ALA A 195 -1.58 -20.77 11.75
CA ALA A 195 -2.93 -21.01 11.24
C ALA A 195 -3.87 -21.46 12.37
N LYS A 196 -3.47 -22.43 13.20
CA LYS A 196 -4.27 -22.88 14.34
C LYS A 196 -4.54 -21.77 15.35
N ASN A 197 -3.53 -21.00 15.71
CA ASN A 197 -3.64 -19.92 16.72
C ASN A 197 -4.56 -18.78 16.24
N ASN A 198 -4.75 -18.62 14.93
CA ASN A 198 -5.61 -17.58 14.34
C ASN A 198 -6.92 -18.15 13.78
N GLY A 199 -7.27 -19.38 14.11
CA GLY A 199 -8.57 -19.99 13.75
C GLY A 199 -8.73 -20.31 12.26
N ILE A 200 -7.64 -20.44 11.49
CA ILE A 200 -7.73 -20.85 10.08
C ILE A 200 -8.17 -22.33 10.04
N PRO A 201 -9.31 -22.64 9.38
CA PRO A 201 -9.81 -24.01 9.28
C PRO A 201 -8.80 -24.91 8.55
N SER A 202 -8.78 -26.20 8.90
CA SER A 202 -7.88 -27.18 8.27
C SER A 202 -8.07 -27.28 6.75
N GLN A 203 -9.29 -27.05 6.27
CA GLN A 203 -9.58 -27.00 4.83
C GLN A 203 -8.86 -25.83 4.18
N GLU A 204 -9.00 -24.62 4.73
CA GLU A 204 -8.34 -23.43 4.21
C GLU A 204 -6.81 -23.53 4.28
N PHE A 205 -6.26 -24.15 5.34
CA PHE A 205 -4.82 -24.40 5.41
C PHE A 205 -4.32 -25.34 4.30
N ARG A 206 -5.10 -26.38 3.93
CA ARG A 206 -4.77 -27.24 2.77
C ARG A 206 -4.80 -26.47 1.45
N GLU A 207 -5.73 -25.54 1.31
CA GLU A 207 -5.80 -24.68 0.13
C GLU A 207 -4.58 -23.76 0.04
N LEU A 208 -4.14 -23.16 1.16
CA LEU A 208 -2.91 -22.39 1.21
C LEU A 208 -1.66 -23.22 0.86
N LEU A 209 -1.59 -24.48 1.31
CA LEU A 209 -0.51 -25.40 0.91
C LEU A 209 -0.53 -25.67 -0.60
N SER A 210 -1.71 -25.89 -1.17
CA SER A 210 -1.88 -26.11 -2.62
C SER A 210 -1.46 -24.89 -3.42
N GLN A 211 -1.89 -23.70 -3.01
CA GLN A 211 -1.52 -22.43 -3.63
C GLN A 211 -0.01 -22.17 -3.55
N ALA A 212 0.62 -22.46 -2.41
CA ALA A 212 2.07 -22.33 -2.25
C ALA A 212 2.85 -23.28 -3.17
N ASN A 213 2.36 -24.52 -3.35
CA ASN A 213 2.98 -25.47 -4.26
C ASN A 213 2.84 -25.01 -5.72
N ALA A 214 1.68 -24.49 -6.11
CA ALA A 214 1.48 -23.90 -7.44
C ALA A 214 2.40 -22.68 -7.67
N PHE A 215 2.61 -21.86 -6.65
CA PHE A 215 3.49 -20.70 -6.72
C PHE A 215 4.98 -21.07 -6.93
N LYS A 216 5.41 -22.24 -6.41
CA LYS A 216 6.79 -22.73 -6.56
C LYS A 216 7.08 -23.33 -7.93
N GLN A 217 6.05 -23.80 -8.65
CA GLN A 217 6.24 -24.41 -9.97
C GLN A 217 6.55 -23.33 -11.01
N PRO A 218 7.56 -23.55 -11.89
CA PRO A 218 7.79 -22.64 -13.00
C PRO A 218 6.58 -22.70 -13.94
N THR A 219 5.88 -21.59 -14.08
CA THR A 219 4.75 -21.46 -15.00
C THR A 219 5.23 -21.58 -16.44
N ILE A 220 4.80 -22.62 -17.16
CA ILE A 220 5.02 -22.79 -18.60
C ILE A 220 4.23 -21.77 -19.43
N ALA A 221 3.39 -20.97 -18.82
CA ALA A 221 2.71 -19.82 -19.46
C ALA A 221 2.45 -18.76 -18.41
N GLY A 222 2.83 -17.54 -18.73
CA GLY A 222 2.73 -16.41 -17.79
C GLY A 222 1.36 -16.20 -17.19
N SER A 223 1.35 -15.76 -15.96
CA SER A 223 0.35 -14.87 -15.39
C SER A 223 -0.89 -15.39 -14.67
N ASN A 224 -1.13 -16.66 -14.43
CA ASN A 224 -2.43 -17.04 -13.81
C ASN A 224 -2.43 -17.22 -12.28
N VAL A 225 -1.27 -17.30 -11.61
CA VAL A 225 -1.23 -17.55 -10.15
C VAL A 225 -1.59 -16.29 -9.34
N ILE A 226 -1.26 -15.11 -9.84
CA ILE A 226 -1.63 -13.83 -9.19
C ILE A 226 -3.14 -13.55 -9.36
N LYS A 227 -3.77 -14.11 -10.42
CA LYS A 227 -5.20 -13.90 -10.69
C LYS A 227 -6.14 -14.74 -9.81
N GLN A 228 -5.65 -15.83 -9.21
CA GLN A 228 -6.53 -16.80 -8.53
C GLN A 228 -6.33 -16.91 -7.02
N GLY A 229 -5.38 -16.24 -6.40
CA GLY A 229 -4.92 -16.74 -5.12
C GLY A 229 -4.85 -15.82 -3.92
N ALA A 230 -4.95 -14.53 -4.02
CA ALA A 230 -5.06 -13.69 -2.82
C ALA A 230 -5.83 -12.42 -3.16
N PRO A 231 -6.76 -11.97 -2.31
CA PRO A 231 -7.34 -10.65 -2.44
C PRO A 231 -6.23 -9.63 -2.15
N LEU A 232 -5.78 -8.97 -3.21
CA LEU A 232 -5.02 -7.72 -3.10
C LEU A 232 -5.98 -6.60 -2.76
#